data_0972a77570a7b1858172b88bf8ec4422
#
_entry.id   0972a77570a7b1858172b88bf8ec4422
#
_cell.length_a   1.000
_cell.length_b   1.000
_cell.length_c   1.000
_cell.angle_alpha   90.00
_cell.angle_beta   90.00
_cell.angle_gamma   90.00
#
_symmetry.space_group_name_H-M   'P 1'
#
loop_
_entity.id
_entity.type
_entity.pdbx_description
1 polymer ?
#
loop_
_entity_poly.entity_id
_entity_poly.type
_entity_poly.pdbx_seq_one_letter_code
_entity_poly.pdbx_strand_id
1 'polypeptide(L)'
;MSPILSATAAEPESRTGREFYELRLYHLRQGPMLKRFDDFYRDVAVPAWNRAGVTPVGVFDLMVGPDAPTKYVLLPFKSLDALGAAHEKFESDAEMLKAEFTNVPPTDPAYVRRESSLLLAFSGMPKLEVPGQTSEKKPRLFELRTYEAHSRKANKKKVEMFNLGEIDIFRRTGLKPVFFGETVIGAKLPNLTYLLVFDDMAAHDKNWAAFGGDPEWKKLSTTPGYTNPEILTNITNVFLRPTAYSQV
;
A
#
# COMPACT_ATOMS: atom_id res chain seq x y z
N MET A 1 -30.80 41.60 -0.01
CA MET A 1 -31.02 40.13 0.07
C MET A 1 -30.03 39.46 -0.86
N SER A 2 -28.94 38.94 -0.31
CA SER A 2 -27.91 38.23 -1.10
C SER A 2 -28.33 36.76 -1.19
N PRO A 3 -28.21 36.10 -2.35
CA PRO A 3 -28.53 34.67 -2.44
C PRO A 3 -27.44 33.86 -1.74
N ILE A 4 -27.89 33.04 -0.79
CA ILE A 4 -27.07 31.99 -0.18
C ILE A 4 -26.81 30.93 -1.25
N LEU A 5 -25.60 30.88 -1.79
CA LEU A 5 -25.14 29.79 -2.62
C LEU A 5 -25.12 28.52 -1.76
N SER A 6 -26.11 27.66 -2.01
CA SER A 6 -26.16 26.32 -1.43
C SER A 6 -24.97 25.52 -1.96
N ALA A 7 -23.98 25.29 -1.09
CA ALA A 7 -22.91 24.35 -1.37
C ALA A 7 -23.53 22.95 -1.38
N THR A 8 -23.77 22.40 -2.57
CA THR A 8 -24.10 21.00 -2.75
C THR A 8 -22.97 20.18 -2.15
N ALA A 9 -23.26 19.47 -1.06
CA ALA A 9 -22.33 18.48 -0.52
C ALA A 9 -22.08 17.42 -1.62
N ALA A 10 -20.83 17.21 -1.98
CA ALA A 10 -20.46 16.16 -2.90
C ALA A 10 -21.00 14.83 -2.34
N GLU A 11 -21.74 14.10 -3.17
CA GLU A 11 -22.22 12.77 -2.79
C GLU A 11 -21.02 11.88 -2.37
N PRO A 12 -21.19 11.05 -1.32
CA PRO A 12 -20.11 10.18 -0.90
C PRO A 12 -19.78 9.21 -2.04
N GLU A 13 -18.52 9.23 -2.48
CA GLU A 13 -18.02 8.27 -3.49
C GLU A 13 -18.40 6.84 -3.12
N SER A 14 -19.04 6.13 -4.04
CA SER A 14 -19.43 4.73 -3.84
C SER A 14 -18.22 3.88 -3.46
N ARG A 15 -18.37 3.05 -2.42
CA ARG A 15 -17.38 2.04 -2.02
C ARG A 15 -17.51 0.75 -2.83
N THR A 16 -18.57 0.63 -3.62
CA THR A 16 -18.88 -0.57 -4.41
C THR A 16 -17.80 -0.81 -5.47
N GLY A 17 -17.23 -2.00 -5.49
CA GLY A 17 -16.22 -2.41 -6.47
C GLY A 17 -14.79 -1.98 -6.18
N ARG A 18 -14.55 -1.25 -5.07
CA ARG A 18 -13.21 -0.85 -4.61
C ARG A 18 -12.67 -1.91 -3.65
N GLU A 19 -11.41 -2.28 -3.84
CA GLU A 19 -10.71 -3.20 -2.94
C GLU A 19 -10.34 -2.53 -1.61
N PHE A 20 -10.19 -3.38 -0.60
CA PHE A 20 -9.54 -3.02 0.66
C PHE A 20 -8.16 -3.68 0.67
N TYR A 21 -7.19 -2.98 1.25
CA TYR A 21 -5.84 -3.50 1.42
C TYR A 21 -5.50 -3.56 2.89
N GLU A 22 -5.04 -4.71 3.37
CA GLU A 22 -4.34 -4.79 4.64
C GLU A 22 -2.84 -4.71 4.35
N LEU A 23 -2.20 -3.68 4.88
CA LEU A 23 -0.75 -3.51 4.83
C LEU A 23 -0.19 -3.83 6.21
N ARG A 24 0.58 -4.92 6.31
CA ARG A 24 1.23 -5.37 7.54
C ARG A 24 2.71 -5.06 7.51
N LEU A 25 3.24 -4.63 8.65
CA LEU A 25 4.67 -4.46 8.89
C LEU A 25 5.09 -5.44 9.99
N TYR A 26 6.09 -6.28 9.69
CA TYR A 26 6.70 -7.17 10.66
C TYR A 26 8.11 -6.67 10.96
N HIS A 27 8.30 -6.14 12.17
CA HIS A 27 9.61 -5.72 12.67
C HIS A 27 10.35 -6.95 13.17
N LEU A 28 11.53 -7.19 12.63
CA LEU A 28 12.32 -8.40 12.87
C LEU A 28 13.68 -8.04 13.46
N ARG A 29 14.40 -9.05 13.95
CA ARG A 29 15.82 -8.97 14.29
C ARG A 29 16.64 -9.60 13.18
N GLN A 30 17.88 -9.15 13.03
CA GLN A 30 18.84 -9.81 12.14
C GLN A 30 19.07 -11.27 12.55
N GLY A 31 19.42 -12.11 11.58
CA GLY A 31 19.77 -13.52 11.82
C GLY A 31 18.58 -14.49 11.67
N PRO A 32 18.43 -15.47 12.57
CA PRO A 32 17.49 -16.59 12.38
C PRO A 32 16.02 -16.19 12.22
N MET A 33 15.61 -15.06 12.82
CA MET A 33 14.23 -14.56 12.75
C MET A 33 13.83 -14.22 11.30
N LEU A 34 14.74 -13.63 10.51
CA LEU A 34 14.49 -13.35 9.08
C LEU A 34 14.23 -14.61 8.29
N LYS A 35 15.12 -15.62 8.46
CA LYS A 35 14.95 -16.91 7.78
C LYS A 35 13.65 -17.60 8.17
N ARG A 36 13.31 -17.59 9.45
CA ARG A 36 12.06 -18.17 9.96
C ARG A 36 10.84 -17.49 9.33
N PHE A 37 10.87 -16.16 9.22
CA PHE A 37 9.81 -15.42 8.56
C PHE A 37 9.69 -15.80 7.08
N ASP A 38 10.79 -15.83 6.34
CA ASP A 38 10.78 -16.15 4.91
C ASP A 38 10.32 -17.58 4.63
N ASP A 39 10.80 -18.55 5.40
CA ASP A 39 10.36 -19.94 5.28
C ASP A 39 8.85 -20.08 5.58
N PHE A 40 8.38 -19.47 6.66
CA PHE A 40 6.96 -19.50 7.01
C PHE A 40 6.07 -18.82 5.95
N TYR A 41 6.45 -17.63 5.50
CA TYR A 41 5.64 -16.93 4.49
C TYR A 41 5.65 -17.63 3.14
N ARG A 42 6.80 -18.14 2.69
CA ARG A 42 6.92 -18.88 1.43
C ARG A 42 6.12 -20.18 1.43
N ASP A 43 6.28 -20.98 2.49
CA ASP A 43 5.84 -22.36 2.48
C ASP A 43 4.45 -22.55 3.10
N VAL A 44 4.02 -21.65 3.98
CA VAL A 44 2.76 -21.76 4.72
C VAL A 44 1.83 -20.57 4.49
N ALA A 45 2.25 -19.34 4.83
CA ALA A 45 1.33 -18.21 4.91
C ALA A 45 0.79 -17.77 3.54
N VAL A 46 1.65 -17.61 2.51
CA VAL A 46 1.19 -17.23 1.17
C VAL A 46 0.26 -18.30 0.57
N PRO A 47 0.58 -19.61 0.60
CA PRO A 47 -0.36 -20.65 0.20
C PRO A 47 -1.68 -20.64 0.98
N ALA A 48 -1.65 -20.43 2.30
CA ALA A 48 -2.86 -20.37 3.13
C ALA A 48 -3.74 -19.17 2.76
N TRP A 49 -3.16 -17.98 2.56
CA TRP A 49 -3.90 -16.81 2.05
C TRP A 49 -4.54 -17.08 0.70
N ASN A 50 -3.81 -17.73 -0.22
CA ASN A 50 -4.39 -18.08 -1.53
C ASN A 50 -5.57 -19.05 -1.39
N ARG A 51 -5.49 -20.06 -0.49
CA ARG A 51 -6.62 -20.94 -0.16
C ARG A 51 -7.78 -20.19 0.49
N ALA A 52 -7.49 -19.15 1.25
CA ALA A 52 -8.51 -18.27 1.83
C ALA A 52 -9.14 -17.30 0.79
N GLY A 53 -8.64 -17.30 -0.46
CA GLY A 53 -9.15 -16.48 -1.55
C GLY A 53 -8.48 -15.11 -1.68
N VAL A 54 -7.35 -14.91 -1.01
CA VAL A 54 -6.53 -13.67 -1.07
C VAL A 54 -5.38 -13.88 -2.04
N THR A 55 -5.44 -13.20 -3.18
CA THR A 55 -4.40 -13.21 -4.21
C THR A 55 -4.51 -11.92 -5.05
N PRO A 56 -3.38 -11.29 -5.43
CA PRO A 56 -2.00 -11.65 -5.12
C PRO A 56 -1.60 -11.23 -3.70
N VAL A 57 -0.71 -12.00 -3.06
CA VAL A 57 -0.07 -11.63 -1.78
C VAL A 57 1.28 -10.98 -2.07
N GLY A 58 1.42 -9.70 -1.72
CA GLY A 58 2.70 -8.99 -1.81
C GLY A 58 3.54 -9.21 -0.56
N VAL A 59 4.81 -9.62 -0.70
CA VAL A 59 5.76 -9.71 0.42
C VAL A 59 7.07 -9.05 0.02
N PHE A 60 7.51 -8.09 0.84
CA PHE A 60 8.63 -7.24 0.50
C PHE A 60 9.62 -7.10 1.66
N ASP A 61 10.90 -6.99 1.31
CA ASP A 61 11.99 -6.56 2.20
C ASP A 61 12.09 -5.03 2.21
N LEU A 62 12.25 -4.44 3.38
CA LEU A 62 12.66 -3.04 3.50
C LEU A 62 14.13 -2.90 3.04
N MET A 63 14.36 -2.09 2.00
CA MET A 63 15.72 -1.77 1.51
C MET A 63 16.26 -0.50 2.17
N VAL A 64 15.45 0.57 2.13
CA VAL A 64 15.79 1.88 2.70
C VAL A 64 14.57 2.43 3.43
N GLY A 65 14.73 2.71 4.70
CA GLY A 65 13.68 3.23 5.58
C GLY A 65 14.00 2.98 7.05
N PRO A 66 13.15 3.43 7.95
CA PRO A 66 13.31 3.22 9.38
C PRO A 66 13.08 1.76 9.79
N ASP A 67 13.60 1.37 10.95
CA ASP A 67 13.33 0.08 11.61
C ASP A 67 13.70 -1.16 10.77
N ALA A 68 14.82 -1.13 10.06
CA ALA A 68 15.32 -2.31 9.35
C ALA A 68 15.94 -3.33 10.35
N PRO A 69 15.68 -4.63 10.18
CA PRO A 69 14.90 -5.27 9.11
C PRO A 69 13.40 -5.27 9.39
N THR A 70 12.63 -4.88 8.38
CA THR A 70 11.16 -4.94 8.40
C THR A 70 10.66 -5.63 7.12
N LYS A 71 9.70 -6.53 7.26
CA LYS A 71 8.97 -7.13 6.14
C LYS A 71 7.61 -6.44 5.98
N TYR A 72 7.26 -6.12 4.75
CA TYR A 72 5.96 -5.58 4.38
C TYR A 72 5.13 -6.66 3.71
N VAL A 73 3.88 -6.81 4.13
CA VAL A 73 2.93 -7.77 3.53
C VAL A 73 1.69 -7.02 3.09
N LEU A 74 1.32 -7.17 1.83
CA LEU A 74 0.15 -6.54 1.21
C LEU A 74 -0.88 -7.61 0.85
N LEU A 75 -2.09 -7.46 1.39
CA LEU A 75 -3.20 -8.40 1.22
C LEU A 75 -4.41 -7.64 0.64
N PRO A 76 -4.84 -7.91 -0.61
CA PRO A 76 -6.02 -7.31 -1.20
C PRO A 76 -7.29 -8.10 -0.87
N PHE A 77 -8.39 -7.39 -0.60
CA PHE A 77 -9.70 -7.96 -0.33
C PHE A 77 -10.78 -7.24 -1.14
N LYS A 78 -11.75 -7.97 -1.66
CA LYS A 78 -12.85 -7.41 -2.46
C LYS A 78 -13.86 -6.61 -1.63
N SER A 79 -13.94 -6.85 -0.32
CA SER A 79 -14.85 -6.19 0.63
C SER A 79 -14.39 -6.43 2.07
N LEU A 80 -15.00 -5.73 3.05
CA LEU A 80 -14.77 -5.99 4.48
C LEU A 80 -15.26 -7.38 4.90
N ASP A 81 -16.36 -7.86 4.33
CA ASP A 81 -16.86 -9.22 4.60
C ASP A 81 -15.87 -10.27 4.08
N ALA A 82 -15.32 -10.05 2.88
CA ALA A 82 -14.28 -10.91 2.32
C ALA A 82 -13.00 -10.90 3.17
N LEU A 83 -12.64 -9.75 3.77
CA LEU A 83 -11.52 -9.66 4.70
C LEU A 83 -11.78 -10.53 5.95
N GLY A 84 -12.93 -10.37 6.60
CA GLY A 84 -13.30 -11.17 7.78
C GLY A 84 -13.28 -12.67 7.49
N ALA A 85 -13.98 -13.09 6.43
CA ALA A 85 -14.04 -14.49 6.04
C ALA A 85 -12.65 -15.09 5.66
N ALA A 86 -11.80 -14.30 5.02
CA ALA A 86 -10.45 -14.75 4.67
C ALA A 86 -9.55 -14.91 5.91
N HIS A 87 -9.67 -14.02 6.91
CA HIS A 87 -8.96 -14.16 8.18
C HIS A 87 -9.38 -15.44 8.93
N GLU A 88 -10.68 -15.70 9.04
CA GLU A 88 -11.20 -16.94 9.67
C GLU A 88 -10.65 -18.20 8.98
N LYS A 89 -10.68 -18.22 7.64
CA LYS A 89 -10.13 -19.34 6.86
C LYS A 89 -8.61 -19.50 7.03
N PHE A 90 -7.89 -18.38 7.05
CA PHE A 90 -6.44 -18.38 7.23
C PHE A 90 -6.06 -18.92 8.62
N GLU A 91 -6.75 -18.46 9.67
CA GLU A 91 -6.48 -18.89 11.06
C GLU A 91 -6.86 -20.36 11.30
N SER A 92 -7.86 -20.89 10.60
CA SER A 92 -8.29 -22.29 10.67
C SER A 92 -7.58 -23.23 9.66
N ASP A 93 -6.68 -22.70 8.83
CA ASP A 93 -5.95 -23.50 7.84
C ASP A 93 -5.07 -24.56 8.52
N ALA A 94 -5.14 -25.81 8.05
CA ALA A 94 -4.47 -26.94 8.69
C ALA A 94 -2.93 -26.80 8.75
N GLU A 95 -2.32 -26.16 7.75
CA GLU A 95 -0.87 -25.93 7.74
C GLU A 95 -0.49 -24.74 8.64
N MET A 96 -1.36 -23.74 8.73
CA MET A 96 -1.20 -22.64 9.70
C MET A 96 -1.23 -23.13 11.13
N LEU A 97 -2.16 -24.02 11.47
CA LEU A 97 -2.29 -24.57 12.83
C LEU A 97 -1.08 -25.41 13.25
N LYS A 98 -0.36 -26.01 12.29
CA LYS A 98 0.86 -26.80 12.55
C LYS A 98 2.14 -25.97 12.56
N ALA A 99 2.09 -24.72 12.04
CA ALA A 99 3.27 -23.91 11.85
C ALA A 99 3.92 -23.52 13.18
N GLU A 100 5.19 -23.79 13.32
CA GLU A 100 5.96 -23.37 14.51
C GLU A 100 5.99 -21.83 14.66
N PHE A 101 5.92 -21.09 13.57
CA PHE A 101 5.91 -19.62 13.56
C PHE A 101 4.81 -19.02 14.46
N THR A 102 3.67 -19.71 14.58
CA THR A 102 2.53 -19.27 15.40
C THR A 102 2.58 -19.77 16.85
N ASN A 103 3.46 -20.72 17.15
CA ASN A 103 3.56 -21.41 18.43
C ASN A 103 4.94 -21.29 19.11
N VAL A 104 5.66 -20.20 18.82
CA VAL A 104 7.00 -19.96 19.39
C VAL A 104 6.93 -19.57 20.87
N PRO A 105 7.96 -19.93 21.69
CA PRO A 105 8.02 -19.52 23.09
C PRO A 105 8.33 -18.02 23.21
N PRO A 106 7.95 -17.37 24.33
CA PRO A 106 8.23 -15.95 24.56
C PRO A 106 9.73 -15.58 24.53
N THR A 107 10.59 -16.54 24.80
CA THR A 107 12.06 -16.39 24.79
C THR A 107 12.65 -16.33 23.39
N ASP A 108 11.92 -16.81 22.36
CA ASP A 108 12.35 -16.79 20.96
C ASP A 108 11.17 -16.40 20.05
N PRO A 109 10.69 -15.15 20.10
CA PRO A 109 9.51 -14.71 19.36
C PRO A 109 9.72 -14.75 17.84
N ALA A 110 8.66 -14.99 17.08
CA ALA A 110 8.69 -15.04 15.63
C ALA A 110 8.95 -13.68 14.99
N TYR A 111 8.58 -12.59 15.66
CA TYR A 111 8.82 -11.20 15.28
C TYR A 111 8.86 -10.32 16.55
N VAL A 112 9.41 -9.13 16.43
CA VAL A 112 9.46 -8.15 17.53
C VAL A 112 8.10 -7.48 17.71
N ARG A 113 7.50 -7.03 16.60
CA ARG A 113 6.21 -6.31 16.56
C ARG A 113 5.56 -6.51 15.19
N ARG A 114 4.24 -6.60 15.17
CA ARG A 114 3.44 -6.51 13.95
C ARG A 114 2.54 -5.28 14.03
N GLU A 115 2.53 -4.49 12.97
CA GLU A 115 1.59 -3.40 12.75
C GLU A 115 0.70 -3.76 11.57
N SER A 116 -0.53 -3.25 11.54
CA SER A 116 -1.46 -3.47 10.43
C SER A 116 -2.26 -2.19 10.19
N SER A 117 -2.43 -1.85 8.91
CA SER A 117 -3.27 -0.76 8.46
C SER A 117 -4.27 -1.26 7.43
N LEU A 118 -5.50 -0.79 7.53
CA LEU A 118 -6.57 -1.06 6.57
C LEU A 118 -6.77 0.16 5.67
N LEU A 119 -6.65 -0.04 4.37
CA LEU A 119 -6.80 0.99 3.36
C LEU A 119 -7.97 0.68 2.44
N LEU A 120 -8.66 1.72 1.95
CA LEU A 120 -9.66 1.63 0.90
C LEU A 120 -9.06 2.14 -0.41
N ALA A 121 -9.09 1.33 -1.46
CA ALA A 121 -8.60 1.70 -2.79
C ALA A 121 -9.22 3.02 -3.27
N PHE A 122 -8.49 3.81 -4.08
CA PHE A 122 -9.04 5.01 -4.71
C PHE A 122 -10.06 4.65 -5.79
N SER A 123 -11.01 5.54 -6.06
CA SER A 123 -12.00 5.33 -7.14
C SER A 123 -11.35 5.32 -8.52
N GLY A 124 -10.32 6.12 -8.74
CA GLY A 124 -9.55 6.15 -9.99
C GLY A 124 -8.65 4.94 -10.23
N MET A 125 -8.39 4.14 -9.19
CA MET A 125 -7.67 2.86 -9.27
C MET A 125 -8.26 1.90 -8.23
N PRO A 126 -9.44 1.31 -8.52
CA PRO A 126 -10.22 0.58 -7.53
C PRO A 126 -9.65 -0.81 -7.17
N LYS A 127 -8.65 -1.27 -7.91
CA LYS A 127 -8.03 -2.59 -7.72
C LYS A 127 -6.53 -2.51 -7.81
N LEU A 128 -5.85 -3.44 -7.14
CA LEU A 128 -4.42 -3.65 -7.25
C LEU A 128 -4.06 -4.10 -8.68
N GLU A 129 -2.99 -3.52 -9.23
CA GLU A 129 -2.41 -3.90 -10.51
C GLU A 129 -1.07 -4.59 -10.28
N VAL A 130 -0.97 -5.87 -10.68
CA VAL A 130 0.28 -6.63 -10.60
C VAL A 130 1.25 -6.14 -11.66
N PRO A 131 2.50 -5.77 -11.29
CA PRO A 131 3.49 -5.34 -12.28
C PRO A 131 3.81 -6.43 -13.30
N GLY A 132 3.98 -6.06 -14.57
CA GLY A 132 4.40 -7.00 -15.63
C GLY A 132 5.72 -7.72 -15.32
N GLN A 133 6.66 -7.01 -14.65
CA GLN A 133 7.94 -7.58 -14.19
C GLN A 133 7.75 -8.80 -13.26
N THR A 134 6.60 -8.93 -12.58
CA THR A 134 6.31 -10.06 -11.69
C THR A 134 6.21 -11.37 -12.46
N SER A 135 5.45 -11.41 -13.55
CA SER A 135 5.32 -12.59 -14.41
C SER A 135 6.62 -12.92 -15.16
N GLU A 136 7.38 -11.90 -15.51
CA GLU A 136 8.67 -12.03 -16.20
C GLU A 136 9.82 -12.36 -15.25
N LYS A 137 9.58 -12.38 -13.93
CA LYS A 137 10.59 -12.58 -12.87
C LYS A 137 11.79 -11.62 -12.97
N LYS A 138 11.56 -10.41 -13.49
CA LYS A 138 12.59 -9.38 -13.61
C LYS A 138 12.86 -8.72 -12.26
N PRO A 139 14.10 -8.28 -12.01
CA PRO A 139 14.41 -7.38 -10.90
C PRO A 139 13.50 -6.15 -10.95
N ARG A 140 13.06 -5.69 -9.79
CA ARG A 140 12.22 -4.50 -9.64
C ARG A 140 12.37 -3.89 -8.27
N LEU A 141 12.15 -2.59 -8.21
CA LEU A 141 12.18 -1.78 -7.00
C LEU A 141 10.78 -1.20 -6.76
N PHE A 142 10.35 -1.19 -5.53
CA PHE A 142 9.11 -0.53 -5.15
C PHE A 142 9.38 0.69 -4.26
N GLU A 143 8.60 1.74 -4.44
CA GLU A 143 8.54 2.88 -3.54
C GLU A 143 7.16 2.95 -2.91
N LEU A 144 7.09 2.76 -1.58
CA LEU A 144 5.87 2.94 -0.79
C LEU A 144 5.89 4.35 -0.22
N ARG A 145 4.86 5.12 -0.53
CA ARG A 145 4.73 6.51 -0.09
C ARG A 145 3.48 6.69 0.76
N THR A 146 3.63 7.35 1.90
CA THR A 146 2.52 7.72 2.79
C THR A 146 2.48 9.24 2.91
N TYR A 147 1.32 9.81 2.62
CA TYR A 147 1.06 11.25 2.69
C TYR A 147 0.11 11.53 3.85
N GLU A 148 0.63 12.18 4.88
CA GLU A 148 -0.11 12.59 6.07
C GLU A 148 -0.73 13.97 5.85
N ALA A 149 -1.96 14.16 6.30
CA ALA A 149 -2.67 15.43 6.20
C ALA A 149 -3.04 15.96 7.59
N HIS A 150 -3.18 17.29 7.71
CA HIS A 150 -3.57 17.92 8.99
C HIS A 150 -5.04 17.70 9.37
N SER A 151 -5.87 17.24 8.42
CA SER A 151 -7.29 17.00 8.65
C SER A 151 -7.87 16.01 7.66
N ARG A 152 -9.01 15.38 7.99
CA ARG A 152 -9.75 14.53 7.07
C ARG A 152 -10.16 15.26 5.78
N LYS A 153 -10.50 16.56 5.88
CA LYS A 153 -10.86 17.38 4.72
C LYS A 153 -9.66 17.54 3.78
N ALA A 154 -8.48 17.82 4.32
CA ALA A 154 -7.25 17.94 3.55
C ALA A 154 -6.87 16.59 2.90
N ASN A 155 -6.96 15.48 3.64
CA ASN A 155 -6.71 14.14 3.07
C ASN A 155 -7.66 13.83 1.91
N LYS A 156 -8.97 14.10 2.06
CA LYS A 156 -9.94 13.93 0.98
C LYS A 156 -9.63 14.78 -0.24
N LYS A 157 -9.15 16.02 -0.03
CA LYS A 157 -8.69 16.88 -1.13
C LYS A 157 -7.50 16.27 -1.88
N LYS A 158 -6.55 15.64 -1.17
CA LYS A 158 -5.43 14.95 -1.83
C LYS A 158 -5.90 13.71 -2.60
N VAL A 159 -6.82 12.92 -2.03
CA VAL A 159 -7.43 11.78 -2.74
C VAL A 159 -8.21 12.23 -3.98
N GLU A 160 -8.99 13.31 -3.88
CA GLU A 160 -9.69 13.94 -5.01
C GLU A 160 -8.70 14.36 -6.12
N MET A 161 -7.60 15.01 -5.75
CA MET A 161 -6.55 15.44 -6.68
C MET A 161 -5.96 14.26 -7.48
N PHE A 162 -5.70 13.13 -6.79
CA PHE A 162 -5.26 11.89 -7.45
C PHE A 162 -6.31 11.38 -8.45
N ASN A 163 -7.58 11.31 -8.04
CA ASN A 163 -8.66 10.79 -8.87
C ASN A 163 -9.00 11.71 -10.06
N LEU A 164 -8.78 13.03 -9.94
CA LEU A 164 -9.07 14.02 -11.00
C LEU A 164 -8.02 14.04 -12.11
N GLY A 165 -6.77 13.58 -11.85
CA GLY A 165 -5.76 13.64 -12.89
C GLY A 165 -4.36 13.17 -12.50
N GLU A 166 -3.98 13.19 -11.22
CA GLU A 166 -2.61 12.83 -10.83
C GLU A 166 -2.28 11.37 -11.20
N ILE A 167 -3.26 10.43 -11.12
CA ILE A 167 -3.07 9.02 -11.52
C ILE A 167 -2.76 8.92 -13.03
N ASP A 168 -3.47 9.67 -13.87
CA ASP A 168 -3.24 9.66 -15.32
C ASP A 168 -1.88 10.29 -15.66
N ILE A 169 -1.49 11.35 -14.93
CA ILE A 169 -0.17 11.96 -15.07
C ILE A 169 0.92 10.95 -14.67
N PHE A 170 0.76 10.21 -13.57
CA PHE A 170 1.67 9.14 -13.18
C PHE A 170 1.90 8.16 -14.33
N ARG A 171 0.82 7.61 -14.89
CA ARG A 171 0.88 6.60 -15.95
C ARG A 171 1.61 7.10 -17.19
N ARG A 172 1.28 8.30 -17.69
CA ARG A 172 1.91 8.83 -18.91
C ARG A 172 3.35 9.28 -18.73
N THR A 173 3.78 9.59 -17.51
CA THR A 173 5.16 9.96 -17.19
C THR A 173 6.04 8.76 -16.82
N GLY A 174 5.48 7.54 -16.87
CA GLY A 174 6.19 6.30 -16.62
C GLY A 174 6.19 5.84 -15.16
N LEU A 175 5.56 6.60 -14.26
CA LEU A 175 5.29 6.12 -12.90
C LEU A 175 4.23 5.01 -12.98
N LYS A 176 4.56 3.81 -12.51
CA LYS A 176 3.70 2.64 -12.61
C LYS A 176 3.10 2.32 -11.24
N PRO A 177 1.84 2.70 -10.97
CA PRO A 177 1.21 2.41 -9.70
C PRO A 177 0.82 0.93 -9.59
N VAL A 178 0.93 0.42 -8.37
CA VAL A 178 0.48 -0.92 -7.96
C VAL A 178 -0.85 -0.81 -7.22
N PHE A 179 -0.96 0.15 -6.32
CA PHE A 179 -2.21 0.52 -5.66
C PHE A 179 -2.15 1.95 -5.12
N PHE A 180 -3.32 2.54 -4.90
CA PHE A 180 -3.55 3.72 -4.08
C PHE A 180 -4.61 3.40 -3.03
N GLY A 181 -4.42 3.82 -1.79
CA GLY A 181 -5.38 3.59 -0.73
C GLY A 181 -5.46 4.74 0.28
N GLU A 182 -6.69 5.11 0.67
CA GLU A 182 -6.94 5.96 1.83
C GLU A 182 -6.92 5.09 3.09
N THR A 183 -6.11 5.42 4.08
CA THR A 183 -6.05 4.66 5.32
C THR A 183 -7.32 4.91 6.15
N VAL A 184 -8.07 3.82 6.38
CA VAL A 184 -9.32 3.82 7.16
C VAL A 184 -9.04 3.57 8.64
N ILE A 185 -8.16 2.61 8.92
CA ILE A 185 -7.70 2.23 10.26
C ILE A 185 -6.18 2.02 10.19
N GLY A 186 -5.43 2.60 11.11
CA GLY A 186 -3.98 2.47 11.15
C GLY A 186 -3.30 3.62 11.88
N ALA A 187 -1.99 3.72 11.73
CA ALA A 187 -1.18 4.80 12.27
C ALA A 187 -1.19 6.04 11.37
N LYS A 188 -0.73 7.19 11.90
CA LYS A 188 -0.48 8.44 11.16
C LYS A 188 -1.71 9.04 10.46
N LEU A 189 -2.91 8.81 11.00
CA LEU A 189 -4.17 9.30 10.42
C LEU A 189 -4.35 10.82 10.60
N PRO A 190 -5.02 11.49 9.64
CA PRO A 190 -5.49 10.96 8.36
C PRO A 190 -4.37 10.91 7.32
N ASN A 191 -4.32 9.84 6.53
CA ASN A 191 -3.31 9.68 5.48
C ASN A 191 -3.83 8.85 4.31
N LEU A 192 -3.09 8.90 3.22
CA LEU A 192 -3.17 7.99 2.10
C LEU A 192 -1.81 7.31 1.89
N THR A 193 -1.83 6.11 1.33
CA THR A 193 -0.62 5.34 1.01
C THR A 193 -0.73 4.75 -0.39
N TYR A 194 0.35 4.75 -1.13
CA TYR A 194 0.41 4.15 -2.45
C TYR A 194 1.76 3.49 -2.73
N LEU A 195 1.77 2.55 -3.66
CA LEU A 195 2.94 1.78 -4.06
C LEU A 195 3.20 1.97 -5.54
N LEU A 196 4.42 2.33 -5.89
CA LEU A 196 4.93 2.42 -7.26
C LEU A 196 5.97 1.33 -7.50
N VAL A 197 6.09 0.91 -8.77
CA VAL A 197 7.13 -0.03 -9.21
C VAL A 197 8.03 0.60 -10.26
N PHE A 198 9.33 0.29 -10.19
CA PHE A 198 10.38 0.73 -11.09
C PHE A 198 11.28 -0.44 -11.45
N ASP A 199 11.92 -0.39 -12.61
CA ASP A 199 12.90 -1.39 -13.00
C ASP A 199 14.17 -1.29 -12.10
N ASP A 200 14.61 -0.05 -11.79
CA ASP A 200 15.74 0.29 -10.92
C ASP A 200 15.67 1.75 -10.45
N MET A 201 16.69 2.22 -9.72
CA MET A 201 16.77 3.60 -9.23
C MET A 201 16.96 4.62 -10.37
N ALA A 202 17.60 4.25 -11.47
CA ALA A 202 17.76 5.16 -12.62
C ALA A 202 16.39 5.42 -13.28
N ALA A 203 15.57 4.37 -13.43
CA ALA A 203 14.19 4.48 -13.90
C ALA A 203 13.33 5.31 -12.94
N HIS A 204 13.49 5.12 -11.61
CA HIS A 204 12.85 5.91 -10.58
C HIS A 204 13.13 7.41 -10.78
N ASP A 205 14.40 7.80 -10.80
CA ASP A 205 14.81 9.20 -10.91
C ASP A 205 14.33 9.84 -12.21
N LYS A 206 14.46 9.12 -13.33
CA LYS A 206 13.98 9.55 -14.65
C LYS A 206 12.46 9.80 -14.65
N ASN A 207 11.68 8.88 -14.10
CA ASN A 207 10.21 8.96 -14.15
C ASN A 207 9.68 10.05 -13.22
N TRP A 208 10.28 10.22 -12.04
CA TRP A 208 9.95 11.33 -11.14
C TRP A 208 10.33 12.69 -11.73
N ALA A 209 11.46 12.79 -12.43
CA ALA A 209 11.84 14.00 -13.14
C ALA A 209 10.83 14.33 -14.27
N ALA A 210 10.39 13.31 -15.03
CA ALA A 210 9.37 13.49 -16.06
C ALA A 210 8.03 13.94 -15.46
N PHE A 211 7.60 13.35 -14.35
CA PHE A 211 6.40 13.76 -13.61
C PHE A 211 6.50 15.22 -13.13
N GLY A 212 7.60 15.58 -12.46
CA GLY A 212 7.81 16.96 -12.00
C GLY A 212 7.88 18.00 -13.11
N GLY A 213 8.30 17.59 -14.32
CA GLY A 213 8.34 18.41 -15.53
C GLY A 213 7.01 18.57 -16.25
N ASP A 214 6.04 17.70 -15.98
CA ASP A 214 4.76 17.64 -16.71
C ASP A 214 3.92 18.92 -16.54
N PRO A 215 3.42 19.53 -17.64
CA PRO A 215 2.68 20.80 -17.58
C PRO A 215 1.34 20.70 -16.82
N GLU A 216 0.64 19.56 -16.93
CA GLU A 216 -0.62 19.36 -16.23
C GLU A 216 -0.40 19.14 -14.74
N TRP A 217 0.68 18.44 -14.38
CA TRP A 217 1.11 18.33 -12.99
C TRP A 217 1.39 19.72 -12.40
N LYS A 218 2.18 20.54 -13.09
CA LYS A 218 2.48 21.91 -12.64
C LYS A 218 1.21 22.73 -12.44
N LYS A 219 0.25 22.64 -13.35
CA LYS A 219 -1.04 23.29 -13.23
C LYS A 219 -1.84 22.76 -12.03
N LEU A 220 -1.96 21.44 -11.90
CA LEU A 220 -2.73 20.80 -10.86
C LEU A 220 -2.15 21.09 -9.46
N SER A 221 -0.85 20.95 -9.30
CA SER A 221 -0.15 21.13 -8.01
C SER A 221 -0.08 22.58 -7.51
N THR A 222 -0.29 23.54 -8.39
CA THR A 222 -0.35 24.98 -8.05
C THR A 222 -1.78 25.53 -7.94
N THR A 223 -2.78 24.69 -8.22
CA THR A 223 -4.20 25.09 -8.09
C THR A 223 -4.54 25.32 -6.61
N PRO A 224 -5.13 26.48 -6.23
CA PRO A 224 -5.55 26.75 -4.86
C PRO A 224 -6.43 25.64 -4.29
N GLY A 225 -6.15 25.20 -3.08
CA GLY A 225 -6.81 24.07 -2.41
C GLY A 225 -6.19 22.71 -2.72
N TYR A 226 -5.20 22.62 -3.63
CA TYR A 226 -4.44 21.40 -3.91
C TYR A 226 -2.94 21.53 -3.67
N THR A 227 -2.46 22.70 -3.27
CA THR A 227 -1.03 22.86 -2.99
C THR A 227 -0.59 22.04 -1.79
N ASN A 228 0.61 21.47 -1.84
CA ASN A 228 1.12 20.64 -0.74
C ASN A 228 1.05 21.34 0.64
N PRO A 229 1.42 22.62 0.81
CA PRO A 229 1.28 23.30 2.10
C PRO A 229 -0.15 23.38 2.62
N GLU A 230 -1.14 23.35 1.74
CA GLU A 230 -2.57 23.41 2.13
C GLU A 230 -3.15 22.06 2.55
N ILE A 231 -2.59 20.95 2.06
CA ILE A 231 -3.23 19.64 2.20
C ILE A 231 -2.34 18.56 2.84
N LEU A 232 -1.02 18.76 2.91
CA LEU A 232 -0.08 17.78 3.47
C LEU A 232 0.68 18.36 4.66
N THR A 233 0.97 17.50 5.64
CA THR A 233 1.82 17.81 6.79
C THR A 233 3.15 17.06 6.73
N ASN A 234 3.14 15.86 6.16
CA ASN A 234 4.32 15.02 6.07
C ASN A 234 4.23 14.05 4.90
N ILE A 235 5.37 13.70 4.33
CA ILE A 235 5.53 12.64 3.33
C ILE A 235 6.61 11.70 3.81
N THR A 236 6.25 10.42 3.94
CA THR A 236 7.21 9.36 4.21
C THR A 236 7.30 8.47 2.97
N ASN A 237 8.51 8.11 2.57
CA ASN A 237 8.75 7.12 1.53
C ASN A 237 9.78 6.10 1.99
N VAL A 238 9.58 4.85 1.58
CA VAL A 238 10.49 3.74 1.82
C VAL A 238 10.67 2.94 0.55
N PHE A 239 11.87 2.40 0.35
CA PHE A 239 12.16 1.52 -0.77
C PHE A 239 12.08 0.06 -0.35
N LEU A 240 11.38 -0.73 -1.17
CA LEU A 240 11.10 -2.12 -0.92
C LEU A 240 11.60 -2.99 -2.08
N ARG A 241 12.04 -4.20 -1.76
CA ARG A 241 12.35 -5.26 -2.73
C ARG A 241 11.37 -6.41 -2.54
N PRO A 242 10.78 -6.95 -3.62
CA PRO A 242 9.94 -8.13 -3.46
C PRO A 242 10.78 -9.33 -3.07
N THR A 243 10.25 -10.18 -2.18
CA THR A 243 10.83 -11.49 -1.93
C THR A 243 10.65 -12.39 -3.15
N ALA A 244 11.42 -13.49 -3.25
CA ALA A 244 11.30 -14.42 -4.36
C ALA A 244 9.93 -15.10 -4.48
N TYR A 245 9.17 -15.12 -3.40
CA TYR A 245 7.83 -15.70 -3.30
C TYR A 245 6.70 -14.66 -3.29
N SER A 246 7.02 -13.36 -3.44
CA SER A 246 6.03 -12.31 -3.61
C SER A 246 5.24 -12.50 -4.91
N GLN A 247 3.93 -12.32 -4.84
CA GLN A 247 3.03 -12.40 -5.99
C GLN A 247 2.74 -11.02 -6.62
N VAL A 248 3.42 -9.98 -6.10
CA VAL A 248 3.34 -8.59 -6.60
C VAL A 248 4.69 -8.12 -7.07
#